data_55b109334d21bc87391ccbd339d7fd81
#
_entry.id   55b109334d21bc87391ccbd339d7fd81
#
_cell.length_a   1.000
_cell.length_b   1.000
_cell.length_c   1.000
_cell.angle_alpha   90.00
_cell.angle_beta   90.00
_cell.angle_gamma   90.00
#
_symmetry.space_group_name_H-M   'P 1'
#
loop_
_entity.id
_entity.type
_entity.pdbx_description
1 polymer ?
#
loop_
_entity_poly.entity_id
_entity_poly.type
_entity_poly.pdbx_seq_one_letter_code
_entity_poly.pdbx_strand_id
1 'polypeptide(L)'
;RGAVAAPGPPPIAMRCYVYKSTLRPGTYVYLRERDAFALLPAALAGGLGALEFVMELALTPERRLAQADAGVVLANLAQAGFHLQFPPDDPLAARRH
;
A
#
# COMPACT_ATOMS: atom_id res chain seq x y z
N ARG A 1 -9.98 13.14 -24.95
CA ARG A 1 -9.72 12.74 -24.63
C ARG A 1 -9.52 11.90 -24.51
N GLY A 2 -9.35 11.71 -24.52
CA GLY A 2 -9.09 10.94 -24.28
C GLY A 2 -8.87 10.12 -24.12
N ALA A 3 -8.80 9.96 -24.15
CA ALA A 3 -8.51 9.10 -24.03
C ALA A 3 -8.35 8.31 -23.51
N VAL A 4 -8.52 7.88 -23.32
CA VAL A 4 -8.39 7.12 -22.93
C VAL A 4 -8.42 6.35 -22.69
N ALA A 5 -8.35 6.15 -22.52
CA ALA A 5 -8.21 5.38 -22.21
C ALA A 5 -8.06 4.07 -22.17
N ALA A 6 -7.40 3.60 -22.84
CA ALA A 6 -7.03 2.23 -22.66
C ALA A 6 -6.38 2.03 -21.32
N PRO A 7 -6.65 0.92 -20.66
CA PRO A 7 -5.90 0.56 -19.48
C PRO A 7 -4.46 0.38 -19.91
N GLY A 8 -3.66 1.31 -19.53
CA GLY A 8 -2.26 1.23 -19.84
C GLY A 8 -1.47 0.57 -18.73
N PRO A 9 -0.17 0.64 -18.82
CA PRO A 9 0.67 0.18 -17.73
C PRO A 9 0.40 1.02 -16.47
N PRO A 10 0.77 0.53 -15.30
CA PRO A 10 0.63 1.32 -14.10
C PRO A 10 1.44 2.61 -14.20
N PRO A 11 1.06 3.64 -13.47
CA PRO A 11 1.77 4.91 -13.53
C PRO A 11 3.25 4.73 -13.18
N ILE A 12 4.10 5.55 -13.81
CA ILE A 12 5.53 5.50 -13.57
C ILE A 12 5.84 5.96 -12.15
N ALA A 13 5.07 6.93 -11.67
CA ALA A 13 5.24 7.44 -10.32
C ALA A 13 3.88 7.71 -9.73
N MET A 14 3.75 7.46 -8.44
CA MET A 14 2.50 7.69 -7.75
C MET A 14 2.82 8.15 -6.33
N ARG A 15 2.16 9.23 -5.91
CA ARG A 15 2.27 9.66 -4.53
C ARG A 15 1.41 8.77 -3.67
N CYS A 16 1.95 8.32 -2.57
CA CYS A 16 1.20 7.50 -1.64
C CYS A 16 1.50 7.94 -0.21
N TYR A 17 0.67 7.48 0.70
CA TYR A 17 0.71 7.88 2.09
C TYR A 17 0.86 6.62 2.93
N VAL A 18 1.88 6.59 3.76
CA VAL A 18 2.24 5.39 4.52
C VAL A 18 1.77 5.56 5.96
N TYR A 19 1.09 4.55 6.45
CA TYR A 19 0.58 4.50 7.82
C TYR A 19 1.07 3.25 8.50
N LYS A 20 1.18 3.28 9.82
CA LYS A 20 1.53 2.09 10.58
C LYS A 20 0.37 1.66 11.45
N SER A 21 0.24 0.35 11.63
CA SER A 21 -0.78 -0.22 12.49
C SER A 21 -0.37 -0.06 13.96
N THR A 22 -1.33 0.34 14.80
CA THR A 22 -1.06 0.41 16.23
C THR A 22 -1.27 -0.92 16.92
N LEU A 23 -2.03 -1.84 16.32
CA LEU A 23 -2.27 -3.16 16.89
C LEU A 23 -1.27 -4.20 16.43
N ARG A 24 -0.69 -4.03 15.23
CA ARG A 24 0.21 -5.02 14.66
C ARG A 24 1.55 -4.35 14.34
N PRO A 25 2.48 -4.33 15.30
CA PRO A 25 3.78 -3.69 15.06
C PRO A 25 4.47 -4.24 13.83
N GLY A 26 5.05 -3.36 13.04
CA GLY A 26 5.74 -3.75 11.82
C GLY A 26 4.84 -3.86 10.60
N THR A 27 3.54 -3.70 10.77
CA THR A 27 2.60 -3.75 9.66
C THR A 27 2.29 -2.32 9.20
N TYR A 28 2.39 -2.10 7.89
CA TYR A 28 2.21 -0.78 7.28
C TYR A 28 1.14 -0.85 6.21
N VAL A 29 0.45 0.27 6.03
CA VAL A 29 -0.58 0.43 5.01
C VAL A 29 -0.16 1.59 4.11
N TYR A 30 -0.17 1.35 2.81
CA TYR A 30 0.06 2.38 1.81
C TYR A 30 -1.29 2.74 1.23
N LEU A 31 -1.60 4.03 1.19
CA LEU A 31 -2.85 4.53 0.60
C LEU A 31 -2.54 5.45 -0.57
N ARG A 32 -3.31 5.30 -1.64
CA ARG A 32 -3.18 6.19 -2.78
C ARG A 32 -3.60 7.62 -2.44
N GLU A 33 -4.58 7.75 -1.57
CA GLU A 33 -5.07 9.07 -1.14
C GLU A 33 -4.98 9.18 0.37
N ARG A 34 -4.66 10.38 0.83
CA ARG A 34 -4.48 10.62 2.26
C ARG A 34 -5.78 10.36 3.01
N ASP A 35 -5.66 9.60 4.10
CA ASP A 35 -6.76 9.30 5.01
C ASP A 35 -7.92 8.54 4.37
N ALA A 36 -7.68 7.92 3.21
CA ALA A 36 -8.71 7.17 2.53
C ALA A 36 -8.92 5.78 3.16
N PHE A 37 -9.15 5.74 4.47
CA PHE A 37 -9.28 4.48 5.20
C PHE A 37 -10.50 3.70 4.78
N ALA A 38 -11.48 4.35 4.19
CA ALA A 38 -12.69 3.67 3.71
C ALA A 38 -12.39 2.69 2.58
N LEU A 39 -11.24 2.81 1.93
CA LEU A 39 -10.84 1.86 0.91
C LEU A 39 -10.51 0.48 1.50
N LEU A 40 -10.17 0.44 2.78
CA LEU A 40 -9.82 -0.82 3.43
C LEU A 40 -11.08 -1.61 3.76
N PRO A 41 -11.10 -2.92 3.46
CA PRO A 41 -12.22 -3.75 3.91
C PRO A 41 -12.39 -3.68 5.42
N ALA A 42 -13.63 -3.70 5.89
CA ALA A 42 -13.91 -3.50 7.30
C ALA A 42 -13.21 -4.54 8.19
N ALA A 43 -13.18 -5.78 7.76
CA ALA A 43 -12.53 -6.83 8.54
C ALA A 43 -11.04 -6.57 8.69
N LEU A 44 -10.42 -6.08 7.62
CA LEU A 44 -9.00 -5.76 7.64
C LEU A 44 -8.73 -4.57 8.54
N ALA A 45 -9.52 -3.52 8.39
CA ALA A 45 -9.34 -2.31 9.19
C ALA A 45 -9.48 -2.61 10.68
N GLY A 46 -10.43 -3.49 11.04
CA GLY A 46 -10.62 -3.88 12.43
C GLY A 46 -9.39 -4.59 13.01
N GLY A 47 -8.73 -5.40 12.20
CA GLY A 47 -7.53 -6.11 12.65
C GLY A 47 -6.31 -5.23 12.79
N LEU A 48 -6.28 -4.11 12.10
CA LEU A 48 -5.15 -3.19 12.14
C LEU A 48 -5.26 -2.16 13.26
N GLY A 49 -6.47 -1.90 13.73
CA GLY A 49 -6.70 -0.87 14.73
C GLY A 49 -6.47 0.51 14.15
N ALA A 50 -6.17 1.46 15.02
CA ALA A 50 -5.89 2.82 14.58
C ALA A 50 -4.62 2.85 13.74
N LEU A 51 -4.63 3.66 12.71
CA LEU A 51 -3.48 3.84 11.83
C LEU A 51 -2.86 5.20 12.09
N GLU A 52 -1.54 5.21 12.18
CA GLU A 52 -0.79 6.44 12.41
C GLU A 52 -0.04 6.81 11.14
N PHE A 53 -0.13 8.06 10.75
CA PHE A 53 0.57 8.55 9.58
C PHE A 53 2.08 8.52 9.82
N VAL A 54 2.82 7.96 8.85
CA VAL A 54 4.27 7.87 8.93
C VAL A 54 4.91 8.87 7.99
N MET A 55 4.56 8.80 6.69
CA MET A 55 5.21 9.67 5.71
C MET A 55 4.43 9.67 4.41
N GLU A 56 4.66 10.71 3.64
CA GLU A 56 4.23 10.78 2.25
C GLU A 56 5.40 10.34 1.39
N LEU A 57 5.12 9.56 0.36
CA LEU A 57 6.14 8.91 -0.41
C LEU A 57 5.85 9.02 -1.90
N ALA A 58 6.84 9.46 -2.67
CA ALA A 58 6.74 9.42 -4.13
C ALA A 58 7.29 8.06 -4.57
N LEU A 59 6.39 7.20 -5.05
CA LEU A 59 6.74 5.82 -5.36
C LEU A 59 6.96 5.67 -6.86
N THR A 60 8.13 5.16 -7.22
CA THR A 60 8.47 4.84 -8.61
C THR A 60 8.88 3.38 -8.68
N PRO A 61 8.85 2.78 -9.88
CA PRO A 61 9.26 1.37 -10.00
C PRO A 61 10.69 1.10 -9.53
N GLU A 62 11.55 2.11 -9.61
CA GLU A 62 12.95 1.96 -9.22
C GLU A 62 13.17 2.15 -7.73
N ARG A 63 12.18 2.65 -7.03
CA ARG A 63 12.36 2.92 -5.61
C ARG A 63 12.54 1.63 -4.84
N ARG A 64 13.52 1.60 -3.98
CA ARG A 64 13.76 0.44 -3.15
C ARG A 64 12.93 0.54 -1.88
N LEU A 65 12.14 -0.47 -1.66
CA LEU A 65 11.37 -0.61 -0.43
C LEU A 65 11.97 -1.76 0.35
N ALA A 66 12.01 -1.62 1.66
CA ALA A 66 12.71 -2.58 2.51
C ALA A 66 12.13 -4.00 2.38
N GLN A 67 10.81 -4.12 2.21
CA GLN A 67 10.16 -5.42 2.28
C GLN A 67 9.08 -5.59 1.22
N ALA A 68 9.14 -4.80 0.15
CA ALA A 68 8.13 -4.89 -0.87
C ALA A 68 8.73 -4.53 -2.22
N ASP A 69 8.10 -5.03 -3.27
CA ASP A 69 8.45 -4.69 -4.63
C ASP A 69 7.66 -3.45 -5.03
N ALA A 70 8.35 -2.39 -5.40
CA ALA A 70 7.70 -1.12 -5.73
C ALA A 70 6.69 -1.29 -6.87
N GLY A 71 6.98 -2.13 -7.85
CA GLY A 71 6.05 -2.37 -8.95
C GLY A 71 4.75 -3.01 -8.47
N VAL A 72 4.84 -3.95 -7.55
CA VAL A 72 3.66 -4.59 -6.99
C VAL A 72 2.85 -3.59 -6.17
N VAL A 73 3.53 -2.77 -5.37
CA VAL A 73 2.84 -1.75 -4.57
C VAL A 73 2.11 -0.77 -5.48
N LEU A 74 2.78 -0.31 -6.55
CA LEU A 74 2.17 0.59 -7.51
C LEU A 74 0.92 -0.03 -8.14
N ALA A 75 0.99 -1.29 -8.54
CA ALA A 75 -0.15 -1.97 -9.14
C ALA A 75 -1.30 -2.06 -8.15
N ASN A 76 -1.02 -2.41 -6.91
CA ASN A 76 -2.07 -2.51 -5.90
C ASN A 76 -2.71 -1.16 -5.61
N LEU A 77 -1.91 -0.11 -5.54
CA LEU A 77 -2.45 1.23 -5.33
C LEU A 77 -3.32 1.67 -6.50
N ALA A 78 -2.92 1.33 -7.71
CA ALA A 78 -3.70 1.70 -8.89
C ALA A 78 -5.03 0.94 -8.94
N GLN A 79 -5.03 -0.32 -8.55
CA GLN A 79 -6.22 -1.17 -8.66
C GLN A 79 -7.16 -1.04 -7.47
N ALA A 80 -6.61 -1.09 -6.27
CA ALA A 80 -7.42 -1.13 -5.06
C ALA A 80 -7.34 0.15 -4.23
N GLY A 81 -6.31 0.95 -4.45
CA GLY A 81 -6.10 2.16 -3.68
C GLY A 81 -5.32 1.97 -2.40
N PHE A 82 -4.94 0.74 -2.08
CA PHE A 82 -4.16 0.46 -0.88
C PHE A 82 -3.26 -0.74 -1.08
N HIS A 83 -2.26 -0.86 -0.21
CA HIS A 83 -1.35 -1.99 -0.18
C HIS A 83 -0.94 -2.24 1.26
N LEU A 84 -0.90 -3.50 1.66
CA LEU A 84 -0.47 -3.89 3.00
C LEU A 84 0.93 -4.48 2.95
N GLN A 85 1.73 -4.12 3.95
CA GLN A 85 3.07 -4.66 4.11
C GLN A 85 3.20 -5.24 5.51
N PHE A 86 3.51 -6.53 5.59
CA PHE A 86 3.69 -7.23 6.86
C PHE A 86 5.16 -7.29 7.24
N PRO A 87 5.48 -7.45 8.54
CA PRO A 87 6.88 -7.62 8.93
C PRO A 87 7.43 -8.94 8.37
N PRO A 88 8.75 -9.03 8.12
CA PRO A 88 9.32 -10.20 7.49
C PRO A 88 9.20 -11.48 8.31
N ASP A 89 9.08 -11.36 9.63
CA ASP A 89 8.95 -12.51 10.51
C ASP A 89 7.50 -12.84 10.84
N ASP A 90 6.54 -12.17 10.18
CA ASP A 90 5.13 -12.48 10.37
C ASP A 90 4.83 -13.81 9.71
N PRO A 91 4.18 -14.76 10.43
CA PRO A 91 3.86 -16.06 9.83
C PRO A 91 3.03 -15.95 8.55
N LEU A 92 2.15 -14.96 8.46
CA LEU A 92 1.36 -14.75 7.24
C LEU A 92 2.24 -14.33 6.09
N ALA A 93 3.21 -13.48 6.32
CA ALA A 93 4.13 -13.06 5.27
C ALA A 93 5.00 -14.23 4.82
N ALA A 94 5.45 -15.05 5.75
CA ALA A 94 6.28 -16.21 5.42
C ALA A 94 5.54 -17.22 4.57
N ARG A 95 4.23 -17.29 4.70
CA ARG A 95 3.42 -18.28 3.97
C ARG A 95 3.07 -17.84 2.56
N ARG A 96 3.54 -16.71 2.14
CA ARG A 96 3.21 -16.17 0.82
C ARG A 96 4.12 -16.67 -0.28
N HIS A 97 5.11 -17.41 0.07
CA HIS A 97 6.04 -17.97 -0.92
C HIS A 97 5.46 -19.14 -1.66
#